data_3b9089e6787ab7e1e7390feca6bd17cf
#
_entry.id   3b9089e6787ab7e1e7390feca6bd17cf
#
_cell.length_a   1.000
_cell.length_b   1.000
_cell.length_c   1.000
_cell.angle_alpha   90.00
_cell.angle_beta   90.00
_cell.angle_gamma   90.00
#
_symmetry.space_group_name_H-M   'P 1'
#
loop_
_entity.id
_entity.type
_entity.pdbx_description
1 polymer ?
#
loop_
_entity_poly.entity_id
_entity_poly.type
_entity_poly.pdbx_seq_one_letter_code
_entity_poly.pdbx_strand_id
1 'polypeptide(L)'
;GYGCASHPNPSISDQRERVDGRVLSIRHQENLIGSTKKQIEEYEKQYADGLITRGEKYNKVVDVWSKCTDTVANEMMKEISSAEKVNNDDRIETNSVYMMADSGARGSQAQMKQLAGMRGLIAKPSGEIIETPIISNFKEGLSVLEYFNSTHGARKGLADTALKTANSG
;
A
#
# COMPACT_ATOMS: atom_id res chain seq x y z
N GLY A 1 -44.07 14.59 -29.33
CA GLY A 1 -42.88 13.75 -29.44
C GLY A 1 -41.91 14.17 -28.36
N TYR A 2 -41.92 13.45 -27.25
CA TYR A 2 -40.90 13.65 -26.20
C TYR A 2 -39.61 12.97 -26.65
N GLY A 3 -38.65 13.76 -27.12
CA GLY A 3 -37.29 13.28 -27.42
C GLY A 3 -36.60 12.86 -26.13
N CYS A 4 -36.50 11.56 -25.93
CA CYS A 4 -35.65 10.99 -24.90
C CYS A 4 -34.19 11.28 -25.29
N ALA A 5 -33.59 12.30 -24.70
CA ALA A 5 -32.17 12.51 -24.84
C ALA A 5 -31.48 11.33 -24.15
N SER A 6 -30.99 10.39 -24.96
CA SER A 6 -30.12 9.32 -24.49
C SER A 6 -28.82 9.93 -23.98
N HIS A 7 -28.73 10.13 -22.68
CA HIS A 7 -27.43 10.37 -22.04
C HIS A 7 -26.56 9.14 -22.37
N PRO A 8 -25.38 9.33 -22.97
CA PRO A 8 -24.48 8.22 -23.17
C PRO A 8 -24.10 7.67 -21.80
N ASN A 9 -24.49 6.45 -21.54
CA ASN A 9 -24.11 5.73 -20.34
C ASN A 9 -22.57 5.63 -20.36
N PRO A 10 -21.86 6.19 -19.39
CA PRO A 10 -20.40 6.11 -19.41
C PRO A 10 -19.98 4.65 -19.46
N SER A 11 -19.07 4.34 -20.37
CA SER A 11 -18.61 2.96 -20.55
C SER A 11 -17.99 2.43 -19.24
N ILE A 12 -18.06 1.13 -19.02
CA ILE A 12 -17.46 0.48 -17.84
C ILE A 12 -15.96 0.79 -17.75
N SER A 13 -15.30 1.05 -18.89
CA SER A 13 -13.91 1.53 -18.94
C SER A 13 -13.76 2.93 -18.34
N ASP A 14 -14.64 3.87 -18.66
CA ASP A 14 -14.61 5.25 -18.11
C ASP A 14 -14.87 5.26 -16.60
N GLN A 15 -15.72 4.37 -16.11
CA GLN A 15 -15.93 4.23 -14.66
C GLN A 15 -14.73 3.63 -13.97
N ARG A 16 -14.03 2.66 -14.60
CA ARG A 16 -12.77 2.12 -14.09
C ARG A 16 -11.66 3.17 -14.08
N GLU A 17 -11.51 3.96 -15.15
CA GLU A 17 -10.52 5.04 -15.20
C GLU A 17 -10.81 6.13 -14.16
N ARG A 18 -12.06 6.46 -13.89
CA ARG A 18 -12.42 7.43 -12.84
C ARG A 18 -12.13 6.90 -11.43
N VAL A 19 -12.43 5.65 -11.15
CA VAL A 19 -12.07 5.01 -9.88
C VAL A 19 -10.54 4.87 -9.79
N ASP A 20 -9.89 4.56 -10.89
CA ASP A 20 -8.45 4.36 -10.98
C ASP A 20 -7.65 5.65 -10.90
N GLY A 21 -8.13 6.75 -11.49
CA GLY A 21 -7.49 8.07 -11.40
C GLY A 21 -7.59 8.70 -10.00
N ARG A 22 -8.63 8.34 -9.24
CA ARG A 22 -8.88 8.84 -7.88
C ARG A 22 -8.10 8.09 -6.79
N VAL A 23 -7.59 6.91 -7.10
CA VAL A 23 -6.98 6.08 -6.05
C VAL A 23 -5.51 6.41 -5.85
N LEU A 24 -4.81 7.10 -6.77
CA LEU A 24 -3.39 7.37 -6.54
C LEU A 24 -2.80 8.46 -7.42
N SER A 25 -2.36 9.49 -6.79
CA SER A 25 -1.24 10.28 -7.29
C SER A 25 0.06 9.48 -7.14
N ILE A 26 0.30 8.56 -8.06
CA ILE A 26 1.50 7.69 -8.13
C ILE A 26 2.81 8.51 -8.01
N ARG A 27 2.80 9.74 -8.51
CA ARG A 27 3.97 10.64 -8.50
C ARG A 27 4.45 11.02 -7.09
N HIS A 28 3.54 11.18 -6.14
CA HIS A 28 3.93 11.55 -4.77
C HIS A 28 4.60 10.39 -4.04
N GLN A 29 4.12 9.18 -4.27
CA GLN A 29 4.71 7.96 -3.71
C GLN A 29 6.12 7.71 -4.24
N GLU A 30 6.36 7.92 -5.54
CA GLU A 30 7.68 7.76 -6.16
C GLU A 30 8.73 8.68 -5.52
N ASN A 31 8.36 9.92 -5.21
CA ASN A 31 9.26 10.87 -4.56
C ASN A 31 9.64 10.42 -3.13
N LEU A 32 8.66 9.95 -2.35
CA LEU A 32 8.91 9.45 -1.00
C LEU A 32 9.77 8.19 -1.00
N ILE A 33 9.47 7.26 -1.88
CA ILE A 33 10.26 6.03 -2.07
C ILE A 33 11.67 6.36 -2.54
N GLY A 34 11.81 7.33 -3.46
CA GLY A 34 13.11 7.79 -3.97
C GLY A 34 13.99 8.40 -2.88
N SER A 35 13.44 9.23 -1.98
CA SER A 35 14.17 9.79 -0.85
C SER A 35 14.59 8.71 0.15
N THR A 36 13.71 7.75 0.41
CA THR A 36 14.00 6.62 1.31
C THR A 36 15.11 5.73 0.75
N LYS A 37 15.11 5.44 -0.55
CA LYS A 37 16.18 4.68 -1.20
C LYS A 37 17.54 5.35 -1.04
N LYS A 38 17.62 6.67 -1.22
CA LYS A 38 18.87 7.43 -1.03
C LYS A 38 19.40 7.32 0.40
N GLN A 39 18.54 7.40 1.40
CA GLN A 39 18.96 7.22 2.80
C GLN A 39 19.50 5.81 3.06
N ILE A 40 18.91 4.80 2.45
CA ILE A 40 19.38 3.43 2.58
C ILE A 40 20.74 3.23 1.92
N GLU A 41 20.96 3.83 0.74
CA GLU A 41 22.27 3.83 0.08
C GLU A 41 23.35 4.48 0.95
N GLU A 42 23.02 5.53 1.69
CA GLU A 42 23.94 6.13 2.67
C GLU A 42 24.29 5.16 3.81
N TYR A 43 23.31 4.43 4.32
CA TYR A 43 23.58 3.41 5.35
C TYR A 43 24.38 2.23 4.80
N GLU A 44 24.19 1.88 3.55
CA GLU A 44 25.00 0.85 2.89
C GLU A 44 26.45 1.29 2.72
N LYS A 45 26.70 2.56 2.36
CA LYS A 45 28.05 3.14 2.33
C LYS A 45 28.72 3.15 3.70
N GLN A 46 27.98 3.60 4.73
CA GLN A 46 28.48 3.59 6.12
C GLN A 46 28.82 2.16 6.60
N TYR A 47 28.08 1.18 6.16
CA TYR A 47 28.39 -0.22 6.45
C TYR A 47 29.62 -0.70 5.69
N ALA A 48 29.77 -0.35 4.42
CA ALA A 48 30.96 -0.69 3.62
C ALA A 48 32.22 -0.04 4.18
N ASP A 49 32.12 1.18 4.71
CA ASP A 49 33.21 1.90 5.37
C ASP A 49 33.53 1.36 6.80
N GLY A 50 32.75 0.38 7.27
CA GLY A 50 32.95 -0.24 8.57
C GLY A 50 32.50 0.61 9.78
N LEU A 51 31.76 1.68 9.55
CA LEU A 51 31.27 2.60 10.59
C LEU A 51 30.13 2.02 11.44
N ILE A 52 29.33 1.13 10.86
CA ILE A 52 28.17 0.52 11.52
C ILE A 52 28.24 -1.01 11.43
N THR A 53 27.68 -1.68 12.44
CA THR A 53 27.57 -3.13 12.47
C THR A 53 26.41 -3.62 11.58
N ARG A 54 26.44 -4.90 11.19
CA ARG A 54 25.36 -5.53 10.41
C ARG A 54 24.00 -5.41 11.11
N GLY A 55 23.96 -5.59 12.43
CA GLY A 55 22.74 -5.48 13.22
C GLY A 55 22.18 -4.07 13.24
N GLU A 56 23.04 -3.06 13.36
CA GLU A 56 22.62 -1.65 13.29
C GLU A 56 22.10 -1.28 11.91
N LYS A 57 22.79 -1.70 10.85
CA LYS A 57 22.30 -1.50 9.47
C LYS A 57 20.90 -2.06 9.31
N TYR A 58 20.70 -3.32 9.71
CA TYR A 58 19.40 -3.99 9.64
C TYR A 58 18.31 -3.20 10.36
N ASN A 59 18.54 -2.80 11.61
CA ASN A 59 17.57 -2.06 12.41
C ASN A 59 17.25 -0.69 11.78
N LYS A 60 18.24 0.04 11.30
CA LYS A 60 18.06 1.33 10.64
C LYS A 60 17.26 1.20 9.34
N VAL A 61 17.56 0.21 8.52
CA VAL A 61 16.85 -0.04 7.24
C VAL A 61 15.39 -0.39 7.51
N VAL A 62 15.12 -1.28 8.46
CA VAL A 62 13.75 -1.66 8.84
C VAL A 62 12.96 -0.47 9.37
N ASP A 63 13.56 0.36 10.23
CA ASP A 63 12.92 1.56 10.81
C ASP A 63 12.57 2.59 9.72
N VAL A 64 13.49 2.87 8.81
CA VAL A 64 13.27 3.81 7.70
C VAL A 64 12.15 3.33 6.77
N TRP A 65 12.14 2.05 6.43
CA TRP A 65 11.07 1.49 5.60
C TRP A 65 9.71 1.47 6.31
N SER A 66 9.69 1.21 7.62
CA SER A 66 8.45 1.28 8.41
C SER A 66 7.87 2.70 8.39
N LYS A 67 8.69 3.70 8.66
CA LYS A 67 8.29 5.12 8.61
C LYS A 67 7.81 5.53 7.22
N CYS A 68 8.53 5.13 6.17
CA CYS A 68 8.11 5.40 4.78
C CYS A 68 6.73 4.80 4.50
N THR A 69 6.51 3.55 4.88
CA THR A 69 5.25 2.86 4.68
C THR A 69 4.08 3.54 5.40
N ASP A 70 4.30 4.04 6.61
CA ASP A 70 3.28 4.76 7.38
C ASP A 70 3.00 6.15 6.80
N THR A 71 4.03 6.84 6.33
CA THR A 71 3.87 8.14 5.64
C THR A 71 3.05 7.98 4.36
N VAL A 72 3.38 7.00 3.52
CA VAL A 72 2.63 6.68 2.29
C VAL A 72 1.17 6.33 2.62
N ALA A 73 0.93 5.54 3.68
CA ALA A 73 -0.42 5.21 4.11
C ALA A 73 -1.23 6.44 4.54
N ASN A 74 -0.62 7.33 5.30
CA ASN A 74 -1.27 8.56 5.78
C ASN A 74 -1.60 9.52 4.65
N GLU A 75 -0.69 9.70 3.70
CA GLU A 75 -0.94 10.54 2.51
C GLU A 75 -2.03 9.95 1.63
N MET A 76 -1.97 8.66 1.36
CA MET A 76 -3.02 7.94 0.63
C MET A 76 -4.40 8.13 1.30
N MET A 77 -4.47 7.99 2.62
CA MET A 77 -5.73 8.17 3.35
C MET A 77 -6.23 9.61 3.27
N LYS A 78 -5.36 10.60 3.30
CA LYS A 78 -5.74 12.01 3.10
C LYS A 78 -6.30 12.26 1.70
N GLU A 79 -5.67 11.73 0.68
CA GLU A 79 -6.13 11.86 -0.70
C GLU A 79 -7.50 11.19 -0.90
N ILE A 80 -7.67 9.96 -0.39
CA ILE A 80 -8.94 9.22 -0.52
C ILE A 80 -10.06 9.88 0.28
N SER A 81 -9.74 10.51 1.43
CA SER A 81 -10.71 11.22 2.26
C SER A 81 -11.12 12.58 1.70
N SER A 82 -10.33 13.16 0.77
CA SER A 82 -10.68 14.42 0.14
C SER A 82 -11.91 14.23 -0.75
N ALA A 83 -12.99 14.97 -0.40
CA ALA A 83 -14.18 14.99 -1.22
C ALA A 83 -13.95 15.86 -2.45
N GLU A 84 -14.05 15.29 -3.65
CA GLU A 84 -13.99 16.06 -4.87
C GLU A 84 -15.35 16.64 -5.22
N LYS A 85 -15.38 17.96 -5.49
CA LYS A 85 -16.55 18.60 -6.10
C LYS A 85 -16.58 18.23 -7.58
N VAL A 86 -17.61 17.50 -7.98
CA VAL A 86 -17.82 17.18 -9.39
C VAL A 86 -18.29 18.42 -10.12
N ASN A 87 -17.67 18.72 -11.27
CA ASN A 87 -17.89 19.89 -12.08
C ASN A 87 -19.39 20.19 -12.27
N ASN A 88 -19.80 21.41 -11.92
CA ASN A 88 -21.09 22.06 -12.17
C ASN A 88 -22.36 21.54 -11.43
N ASP A 89 -22.29 20.48 -10.67
CA ASP A 89 -23.36 20.12 -9.74
C ASP A 89 -22.80 20.23 -8.33
N ASP A 90 -23.52 20.85 -7.41
CA ASP A 90 -23.14 20.98 -5.97
C ASP A 90 -23.11 19.63 -5.22
N ARG A 91 -23.05 18.53 -5.96
CA ARG A 91 -22.93 17.17 -5.41
C ARG A 91 -21.50 16.90 -5.01
N ILE A 92 -21.30 16.63 -3.74
CA ILE A 92 -20.04 16.16 -3.19
C ILE A 92 -20.00 14.65 -3.41
N GLU A 93 -19.18 14.17 -4.32
CA GLU A 93 -18.93 12.73 -4.47
C GLU A 93 -17.84 12.29 -3.50
N THR A 94 -18.21 11.48 -2.54
CA THR A 94 -17.27 10.84 -1.62
C THR A 94 -16.81 9.53 -2.25
N ASN A 95 -15.52 9.21 -2.08
CA ASN A 95 -14.98 7.94 -2.57
C ASN A 95 -15.67 6.76 -1.85
N SER A 96 -16.30 5.86 -2.61
CA SER A 96 -17.05 4.72 -2.08
C SER A 96 -16.17 3.76 -1.25
N VAL A 97 -14.90 3.62 -1.61
CA VAL A 97 -13.94 2.76 -0.90
C VAL A 97 -13.61 3.35 0.46
N TYR A 98 -13.41 4.68 0.52
CA TYR A 98 -13.21 5.39 1.79
C TYR A 98 -14.45 5.26 2.69
N MET A 99 -15.64 5.46 2.14
CA MET A 99 -16.90 5.33 2.88
C MET A 99 -17.06 3.94 3.50
N MET A 100 -16.73 2.87 2.78
CA MET A 100 -16.78 1.50 3.31
C MET A 100 -15.79 1.28 4.44
N ALA A 101 -14.57 1.78 4.30
CA ALA A 101 -13.52 1.61 5.30
C ALA A 101 -13.76 2.45 6.55
N ASP A 102 -14.23 3.69 6.39
CA ASP A 102 -14.51 4.60 7.50
C ASP A 102 -15.72 4.14 8.33
N SER A 103 -16.79 3.67 7.67
CA SER A 103 -17.95 3.10 8.33
C SER A 103 -17.70 1.75 9.01
N GLY A 104 -16.57 1.11 8.75
CA GLY A 104 -16.25 -0.23 9.24
C GLY A 104 -17.06 -1.37 8.61
N ALA A 105 -17.82 -1.09 7.55
CA ALA A 105 -18.65 -2.10 6.89
C ALA A 105 -17.82 -3.19 6.23
N ARG A 106 -16.72 -2.82 5.57
CA ARG A 106 -15.78 -3.75 4.93
C ARG A 106 -14.42 -3.11 4.73
N GLY A 107 -13.38 -3.87 5.08
CA GLY A 107 -12.00 -3.42 4.94
C GLY A 107 -11.51 -2.62 6.15
N SER A 108 -10.21 -2.66 6.38
CA SER A 108 -9.51 -1.86 7.37
C SER A 108 -8.49 -0.95 6.66
N GLN A 109 -8.02 0.08 7.35
CA GLN A 109 -6.95 0.94 6.82
C GLN A 109 -5.72 0.14 6.39
N ALA A 110 -5.38 -0.91 7.14
CA ALA A 110 -4.26 -1.80 6.80
C ALA A 110 -4.46 -2.55 5.48
N GLN A 111 -5.68 -2.98 5.20
CA GLN A 111 -6.01 -3.63 3.94
C GLN A 111 -6.00 -2.64 2.77
N MET A 112 -6.50 -1.43 2.96
CA MET A 112 -6.45 -0.37 1.95
C MET A 112 -5.02 0.05 1.63
N LYS A 113 -4.16 0.16 2.64
CA LYS A 113 -2.72 0.40 2.48
C LYS A 113 -2.06 -0.64 1.56
N GLN A 114 -2.40 -1.90 1.69
CA GLN A 114 -1.86 -2.96 0.83
C GLN A 114 -2.42 -2.93 -0.59
N LEU A 115 -3.67 -2.51 -0.78
CA LEU A 115 -4.32 -2.48 -2.08
C LEU A 115 -3.85 -1.30 -2.94
N ALA A 116 -3.68 -0.14 -2.35
CA ALA A 116 -3.48 1.12 -3.06
C ALA A 116 -2.18 1.85 -2.71
N GLY A 117 -1.60 1.58 -1.55
CA GLY A 117 -0.37 2.22 -1.10
C GLY A 117 0.87 1.36 -1.39
N MET A 118 1.50 0.91 -0.34
CA MET A 118 2.69 0.06 -0.38
C MET A 118 2.47 -1.13 0.55
N ARG A 119 2.80 -2.34 0.10
CA ARG A 119 2.65 -3.52 0.93
C ARG A 119 3.61 -3.52 2.14
N GLY A 120 4.83 -3.02 1.93
CA GLY A 120 5.82 -2.82 2.98
C GLY A 120 6.63 -4.07 3.34
N LEU A 121 7.08 -4.13 4.59
CA LEU A 121 7.95 -5.18 5.10
C LEU A 121 7.20 -6.48 5.36
N ILE A 122 7.82 -7.60 5.02
CA ILE A 122 7.29 -8.95 5.25
C ILE A 122 8.15 -9.68 6.27
N ALA A 123 7.50 -10.34 7.22
CA ALA A 123 8.17 -11.21 8.17
C ALA A 123 8.21 -12.66 7.68
N LYS A 124 9.35 -13.30 7.84
CA LYS A 124 9.52 -14.75 7.63
C LYS A 124 8.73 -15.55 8.69
N PRO A 125 8.47 -16.84 8.46
CA PRO A 125 7.89 -17.71 9.50
C PRO A 125 8.70 -17.74 10.80
N SER A 126 10.01 -17.57 10.72
CA SER A 126 10.90 -17.46 11.89
C SER A 126 10.68 -16.20 12.75
N GLY A 127 9.93 -15.23 12.27
CA GLY A 127 9.72 -13.92 12.91
C GLY A 127 10.67 -12.82 12.46
N GLU A 128 11.73 -13.15 11.75
CA GLU A 128 12.69 -12.21 11.20
C GLU A 128 12.05 -11.39 10.05
N ILE A 129 12.29 -10.09 10.01
CA ILE A 129 11.78 -9.21 8.95
C ILE A 129 12.75 -9.23 7.77
N ILE A 130 12.23 -9.30 6.57
CA ILE A 130 13.05 -9.23 5.34
C ILE A 130 13.41 -7.76 5.11
N GLU A 131 14.71 -7.48 4.93
CA GLU A 131 15.23 -6.12 4.70
C GLU A 131 14.66 -5.47 3.43
N THR A 132 14.37 -6.29 2.41
CA THR A 132 13.81 -5.82 1.14
C THR A 132 12.29 -5.70 1.24
N PRO A 133 11.73 -4.48 1.25
CA PRO A 133 10.28 -4.30 1.31
C PRO A 133 9.64 -4.61 -0.04
N ILE A 134 8.34 -4.84 -0.01
CA ILE A 134 7.52 -4.87 -1.20
C ILE A 134 6.99 -3.46 -1.44
N ILE A 135 7.50 -2.81 -2.48
CA ILE A 135 7.17 -1.43 -2.82
C ILE A 135 5.83 -1.38 -3.56
N SER A 136 5.60 -2.34 -4.46
CA SER A 136 4.40 -2.40 -5.27
C SER A 136 3.15 -2.69 -4.42
N ASN A 137 2.02 -2.17 -4.88
CA ASN A 137 0.70 -2.48 -4.35
C ASN A 137 0.02 -3.57 -5.18
N PHE A 138 -1.11 -4.08 -4.72
CA PHE A 138 -1.84 -5.11 -5.45
C PHE A 138 -2.48 -4.61 -6.75
N LYS A 139 -2.75 -3.30 -6.86
CA LYS A 139 -3.32 -2.70 -8.07
C LYS A 139 -2.31 -2.68 -9.22
N GLU A 140 -1.08 -2.28 -8.94
CA GLU A 140 0.01 -2.24 -9.93
C GLU A 140 0.49 -3.63 -10.32
N GLY A 141 0.35 -4.57 -9.40
CA GLY A 141 0.91 -5.91 -9.51
C GLY A 141 2.34 -5.99 -8.97
N LEU A 142 2.66 -7.16 -8.42
CA LEU A 142 3.95 -7.44 -7.81
C LEU A 142 4.94 -7.94 -8.89
N SER A 143 6.20 -7.54 -8.78
CA SER A 143 7.27 -8.17 -9.56
C SER A 143 7.49 -9.61 -9.12
N VAL A 144 8.18 -10.42 -9.94
CA VAL A 144 8.44 -11.83 -9.63
C VAL A 144 9.18 -12.00 -8.30
N LEU A 145 10.17 -11.15 -8.03
CA LEU A 145 10.93 -11.16 -6.78
C LEU A 145 10.08 -10.75 -5.58
N GLU A 146 9.26 -9.71 -5.74
CA GLU A 146 8.34 -9.26 -4.70
C GLU A 146 7.26 -10.29 -4.39
N TYR A 147 6.75 -10.98 -5.42
CA TYR A 147 5.83 -12.08 -5.23
C TYR A 147 6.47 -13.23 -4.46
N PHE A 148 7.70 -13.60 -4.78
CA PHE A 148 8.45 -14.63 -4.05
C PHE A 148 8.63 -14.24 -2.58
N ASN A 149 9.05 -13.01 -2.29
CA ASN A 149 9.17 -12.51 -0.92
C ASN A 149 7.81 -12.51 -0.19
N SER A 150 6.75 -12.21 -0.88
CA SER A 150 5.39 -12.19 -0.34
C SER A 150 4.89 -13.57 0.09
N THR A 151 5.38 -14.65 -0.52
CA THR A 151 5.00 -16.05 -0.16
C THR A 151 5.44 -16.42 1.26
N HIS A 152 6.51 -15.82 1.78
CA HIS A 152 6.94 -16.02 3.16
C HIS A 152 5.88 -15.58 4.17
N GLY A 153 5.23 -14.43 3.93
CA GLY A 153 4.13 -13.95 4.77
C GLY A 153 2.89 -14.84 4.70
N ALA A 154 2.53 -15.34 3.51
CA ALA A 154 1.41 -16.26 3.33
C ALA A 154 1.65 -17.60 4.06
N ARG A 155 2.84 -18.18 3.91
CA ARG A 155 3.23 -19.39 4.62
C ARG A 155 3.22 -19.23 6.13
N LYS A 156 3.70 -18.07 6.63
CA LYS A 156 3.62 -17.73 8.06
C LYS A 156 2.18 -17.75 8.55
N GLY A 157 1.27 -17.09 7.83
CA GLY A 157 -0.15 -17.05 8.19
C GLY A 157 -0.79 -18.44 8.28
N LEU A 158 -0.50 -19.31 7.33
CA LEU A 158 -0.98 -20.69 7.35
C LEU A 158 -0.40 -21.52 8.52
N ALA A 159 0.90 -21.41 8.75
CA ALA A 159 1.58 -22.10 9.85
C ALA A 159 1.08 -21.62 11.22
N ASP A 160 0.96 -20.31 11.43
CA ASP A 160 0.48 -19.73 12.69
C ASP A 160 -0.97 -20.15 12.98
N THR A 161 -1.82 -20.18 11.96
CA THR A 161 -3.21 -20.63 12.11
C THR A 161 -3.28 -22.10 12.52
N ALA A 162 -2.51 -22.97 11.86
CA ALA A 162 -2.46 -24.39 12.17
C ALA A 162 -1.94 -24.65 13.59
N LEU A 163 -0.87 -23.97 14.01
CA LEU A 163 -0.29 -24.09 15.35
C LEU A 163 -1.24 -23.58 16.45
N LYS A 164 -1.88 -22.44 16.25
CA LYS A 164 -2.86 -21.91 17.21
C LYS A 164 -4.05 -22.84 17.37
N THR A 165 -4.55 -23.41 16.27
CA THR A 165 -5.65 -24.38 16.32
C THR A 165 -5.22 -25.66 17.05
N ALA A 166 -4.04 -26.18 16.81
CA ALA A 166 -3.50 -27.35 17.50
C ALA A 166 -3.30 -27.10 18.99
N ASN A 167 -2.79 -25.93 19.37
CA ASN A 167 -2.55 -25.58 20.79
C ASN A 167 -3.85 -25.34 21.55
N SER A 168 -4.91 -24.86 20.89
CA SER A 168 -6.23 -24.66 21.53
C SER A 168 -7.01 -25.97 21.67
N GLY A 169 -6.74 -26.95 20.83
CA GLY A 169 -7.35 -28.29 20.89
C GLY A 169 -6.71 -29.20 21.89
#